data_06f3333285854b64d876bfd813d34335
#
_entry.id   06f3333285854b64d876bfd813d34335
#
_cell.length_a   1.000
_cell.length_b   1.000
_cell.length_c   1.000
_cell.angle_alpha   90.00
_cell.angle_beta   90.00
_cell.angle_gamma   90.00
#
_symmetry.space_group_name_H-M   'P 1'
#
loop_
_entity.id
_entity.type
_entity.pdbx_description
1 polymer ?
#
loop_
_entity_poly.entity_id
_entity_poly.type
_entity_poly.pdbx_seq_one_letter_code
_entity_poly.pdbx_strand_id
1 'polypeptide(L)'
;MRNFFLFVLALFFVGCANSTPNISVKTSDPIFFTLGETNKSVYVNFKNSATGQDVNAEILSEFAKAGFRNEPNIKNADFIILGDVQSFSRTTKRDPRFSMGMGYGFGRPSFGFGYSMFFPFGYDDYDDDFSTNSYAYYMQVSVLVRPKDGGEKATNISLMQAGNVYSPSYIWPFFKERLAKQIVGFFYNVSQR
;
A
#
# COMPACT_ATOMS: atom_id res chain seq x y z
N MET A 1 -4.51 52.49 -7.05
CA MET A 1 -5.05 51.76 -5.88
C MET A 1 -5.82 50.51 -6.29
N ARG A 2 -6.68 50.56 -7.34
CA ARG A 2 -7.49 49.38 -7.77
C ARG A 2 -6.63 48.17 -8.20
N ASN A 3 -5.52 48.40 -8.88
CA ASN A 3 -4.62 47.29 -9.32
C ASN A 3 -3.77 46.69 -8.18
N PHE A 4 -3.49 47.46 -7.13
CA PHE A 4 -2.81 46.99 -5.96
C PHE A 4 -3.67 46.00 -5.13
N PHE A 5 -4.97 46.29 -5.05
CA PHE A 5 -5.93 45.45 -4.36
C PHE A 5 -6.13 44.09 -5.06
N LEU A 6 -6.12 44.06 -6.39
CA LEU A 6 -6.18 42.85 -7.18
C LEU A 6 -4.93 41.99 -7.03
N PHE A 7 -3.76 42.60 -6.88
CA PHE A 7 -2.50 41.90 -6.66
C PHE A 7 -2.45 41.24 -5.27
N VAL A 8 -2.93 41.96 -4.25
CA VAL A 8 -3.03 41.40 -2.89
C VAL A 8 -4.07 40.28 -2.83
N LEU A 9 -5.18 40.38 -3.53
CA LEU A 9 -6.19 39.31 -3.60
C LEU A 9 -5.67 38.08 -4.28
N ALA A 10 -4.84 38.21 -5.34
CA ALA A 10 -4.22 37.07 -6.03
C ALA A 10 -3.22 36.30 -5.17
N LEU A 11 -2.57 36.96 -4.20
CA LEU A 11 -1.64 36.31 -3.27
C LEU A 11 -2.35 35.37 -2.28
N PHE A 12 -3.63 35.57 -2.00
CA PHE A 12 -4.41 34.67 -1.13
C PHE A 12 -4.78 33.35 -1.81
N PHE A 13 -4.70 33.23 -3.14
CA PHE A 13 -5.00 31.98 -3.86
C PHE A 13 -3.78 31.07 -4.06
N VAL A 14 -2.58 31.49 -3.66
CA VAL A 14 -1.33 30.72 -3.90
C VAL A 14 -0.98 29.75 -2.77
N GLY A 15 -1.83 29.55 -1.78
CA GLY A 15 -1.37 28.97 -0.53
C GLY A 15 -2.10 27.77 0.02
N CYS A 16 -2.37 26.71 -0.74
CA CYS A 16 -2.63 25.39 -0.15
C CYS A 16 -2.02 24.30 -1.01
N ALA A 17 -0.71 24.17 -0.99
CA ALA A 17 -0.06 22.93 -1.40
C ALA A 17 -0.37 21.90 -0.32
N ASN A 18 -1.48 21.16 -0.47
CA ASN A 18 -1.74 19.97 0.32
C ASN A 18 -0.64 18.96 0.01
N SER A 19 0.36 18.87 0.88
CA SER A 19 1.36 17.82 0.78
C SER A 19 0.68 16.47 1.02
N THR A 20 0.43 15.73 -0.05
CA THR A 20 -0.09 14.38 0.06
C THR A 20 0.92 13.51 0.80
N PRO A 21 0.48 12.67 1.75
CA PRO A 21 1.37 11.78 2.48
C PRO A 21 2.16 10.88 1.54
N ASN A 22 3.49 10.86 1.68
CA ASN A 22 4.32 9.97 0.89
C ASN A 22 4.25 8.55 1.48
N ILE A 23 3.68 7.62 0.71
CA ILE A 23 3.55 6.22 1.09
C ILE A 23 4.44 5.39 0.19
N SER A 24 5.48 4.81 0.77
CA SER A 24 6.35 3.83 0.11
C SER A 24 5.67 2.46 0.06
N VAL A 25 5.92 1.72 -1.03
CA VAL A 25 5.35 0.39 -1.25
C VAL A 25 6.48 -0.59 -1.56
N LYS A 26 6.42 -1.78 -0.96
CA LYS A 26 7.29 -2.91 -1.26
C LYS A 26 6.43 -4.15 -1.45
N THR A 27 6.82 -5.01 -2.39
CA THR A 27 6.23 -6.33 -2.60
C THR A 27 7.27 -7.41 -2.30
N SER A 28 6.84 -8.55 -1.74
CA SER A 28 7.74 -9.68 -1.49
C SER A 28 8.24 -10.27 -2.79
N ASP A 29 7.32 -10.49 -3.74
CA ASP A 29 7.60 -11.02 -5.06
C ASP A 29 6.97 -10.13 -6.12
N PRO A 30 7.68 -9.79 -7.20
CA PRO A 30 7.11 -9.06 -8.30
C PRO A 30 6.11 -9.93 -9.05
N ILE A 31 4.88 -9.48 -9.14
CA ILE A 31 3.83 -10.11 -9.93
C ILE A 31 3.58 -9.25 -11.16
N PHE A 32 3.55 -9.90 -12.33
CA PHE A 32 3.22 -9.22 -13.58
C PHE A 32 2.26 -10.08 -14.39
N PHE A 33 1.19 -9.45 -14.87
CA PHE A 33 0.24 -10.03 -15.82
C PHE A 33 0.21 -9.18 -17.07
N THR A 34 0.51 -9.81 -18.20
CA THR A 34 0.44 -9.16 -19.50
C THR A 34 -1.00 -9.27 -20.02
N LEU A 35 -1.60 -8.15 -20.36
CA LEU A 35 -2.92 -8.09 -20.94
C LEU A 35 -2.77 -8.11 -22.47
N GLY A 36 -3.29 -9.16 -23.11
CA GLY A 36 -3.34 -9.26 -24.58
C GLY A 36 -4.50 -8.48 -25.20
N GLU A 37 -5.56 -8.22 -24.42
CA GLU A 37 -6.80 -7.56 -24.87
C GLU A 37 -7.27 -6.53 -23.87
N THR A 38 -7.93 -5.50 -24.37
CA THR A 38 -8.66 -4.53 -23.56
C THR A 38 -9.99 -5.09 -23.07
N ASN A 39 -10.57 -4.52 -22.01
CA ASN A 39 -11.90 -4.85 -21.50
C ASN A 39 -12.00 -6.21 -20.78
N LYS A 40 -10.95 -6.57 -20.04
CA LYS A 40 -10.97 -7.74 -19.14
C LYS A 40 -11.84 -7.48 -17.91
N SER A 41 -12.38 -8.54 -17.34
CA SER A 41 -13.20 -8.49 -16.14
C SER A 41 -12.43 -8.95 -14.91
N VAL A 42 -12.72 -8.32 -13.76
CA VAL A 42 -12.11 -8.65 -12.48
C VAL A 42 -13.18 -8.95 -11.44
N TYR A 43 -12.94 -9.99 -10.66
CA TYR A 43 -13.60 -10.25 -9.39
C TYR A 43 -12.66 -9.85 -8.27
N VAL A 44 -13.08 -8.96 -7.39
CA VAL A 44 -12.26 -8.48 -6.26
C VAL A 44 -12.95 -8.84 -4.95
N ASN A 45 -12.21 -9.48 -4.05
CA ASN A 45 -12.70 -9.78 -2.70
C ASN A 45 -11.54 -9.71 -1.71
N PHE A 46 -11.48 -8.61 -0.98
CA PHE A 46 -10.53 -8.38 0.11
C PHE A 46 -11.24 -8.45 1.45
N LYS A 47 -10.63 -9.17 2.36
CA LYS A 47 -10.90 -9.07 3.79
C LYS A 47 -10.05 -7.97 4.39
N ASN A 48 -10.48 -7.42 5.50
CA ASN A 48 -9.66 -6.51 6.29
C ASN A 48 -9.71 -6.98 7.74
N SER A 49 -8.82 -7.90 8.05
CA SER A 49 -8.69 -8.47 9.40
C SER A 49 -8.10 -7.47 10.40
N ALA A 50 -7.42 -6.43 9.91
CA ALA A 50 -6.77 -5.42 10.75
C ALA A 50 -7.74 -4.36 11.29
N THR A 51 -8.64 -3.82 10.46
CA THR A 51 -9.51 -2.69 10.85
C THR A 51 -10.99 -2.93 10.61
N GLY A 52 -11.35 -3.97 9.87
CA GLY A 52 -12.73 -4.25 9.47
C GLY A 52 -13.31 -3.28 8.43
N GLN A 53 -12.55 -2.27 7.99
CA GLN A 53 -13.04 -1.29 7.00
C GLN A 53 -12.93 -1.84 5.59
N ASP A 54 -13.90 -1.50 4.73
CA ASP A 54 -13.90 -1.93 3.34
C ASP A 54 -12.75 -1.28 2.53
N VAL A 55 -12.06 -2.10 1.74
CA VAL A 55 -11.04 -1.69 0.77
C VAL A 55 -11.43 -2.06 -0.66
N ASN A 56 -12.49 -2.87 -0.84
CA ASN A 56 -12.89 -3.38 -2.15
C ASN A 56 -13.36 -2.26 -3.07
N ALA A 57 -14.13 -1.31 -2.55
CA ALA A 57 -14.65 -0.19 -3.32
C ALA A 57 -13.53 0.62 -3.98
N GLU A 58 -12.44 0.91 -3.25
CA GLU A 58 -11.29 1.65 -3.76
C GLU A 58 -10.55 0.85 -4.84
N ILE A 59 -10.31 -0.45 -4.59
CA ILE A 59 -9.64 -1.34 -5.54
C ILE A 59 -10.44 -1.45 -6.83
N LEU A 60 -11.76 -1.67 -6.73
CA LEU A 60 -12.65 -1.72 -7.90
C LEU A 60 -12.66 -0.41 -8.67
N SER A 61 -12.65 0.73 -7.98
CA SER A 61 -12.57 2.05 -8.61
C SER A 61 -11.29 2.22 -9.44
N GLU A 62 -10.14 1.79 -8.91
CA GLU A 62 -8.87 1.87 -9.63
C GLU A 62 -8.83 0.89 -10.83
N PHE A 63 -9.40 -0.31 -10.71
CA PHE A 63 -9.55 -1.22 -11.84
C PHE A 63 -10.46 -0.65 -12.93
N ALA A 64 -11.57 0.01 -12.56
CA ALA A 64 -12.45 0.67 -13.52
C ALA A 64 -11.74 1.81 -14.27
N LYS A 65 -10.92 2.62 -13.57
CA LYS A 65 -10.08 3.65 -14.21
C LYS A 65 -9.08 3.07 -15.21
N ALA A 66 -8.58 1.85 -14.92
CA ALA A 66 -7.67 1.11 -15.82
C ALA A 66 -8.39 0.37 -16.96
N GLY A 67 -9.72 0.50 -17.08
CA GLY A 67 -10.51 -0.09 -18.15
C GLY A 67 -10.98 -1.54 -17.92
N PHE A 68 -10.89 -2.03 -16.69
CA PHE A 68 -11.45 -3.34 -16.33
C PHE A 68 -12.95 -3.23 -15.97
N ARG A 69 -13.68 -4.28 -16.25
CA ARG A 69 -15.08 -4.43 -15.81
C ARG A 69 -15.14 -5.14 -14.47
N ASN A 70 -15.98 -4.67 -13.56
CA ASN A 70 -16.32 -5.44 -12.37
C ASN A 70 -17.22 -6.62 -12.72
N GLU A 71 -16.83 -7.83 -12.32
CA GLU A 71 -17.60 -9.06 -12.48
C GLU A 71 -17.95 -9.63 -11.09
N PRO A 72 -19.22 -9.55 -10.65
CA PRO A 72 -19.60 -10.01 -9.32
C PRO A 72 -19.58 -11.54 -9.18
N ASN A 73 -19.61 -12.27 -10.30
CA ASN A 73 -19.58 -13.74 -10.30
C ASN A 73 -18.15 -14.24 -10.53
N ILE A 74 -17.56 -14.83 -9.51
CA ILE A 74 -16.21 -15.37 -9.54
C ILE A 74 -15.95 -16.34 -10.71
N LYS A 75 -16.98 -17.07 -11.18
CA LYS A 75 -16.86 -18.05 -12.27
C LYS A 75 -16.69 -17.40 -13.64
N ASN A 76 -17.15 -16.15 -13.79
CA ASN A 76 -17.18 -15.44 -15.05
C ASN A 76 -16.01 -14.46 -15.20
N ALA A 77 -15.32 -14.15 -14.12
CA ALA A 77 -14.23 -13.20 -14.12
C ALA A 77 -13.01 -13.71 -14.89
N ASP A 78 -12.36 -12.83 -15.67
CA ASP A 78 -11.09 -13.12 -16.32
C ASP A 78 -9.94 -13.18 -15.30
N PHE A 79 -10.03 -12.36 -14.25
CA PHE A 79 -9.10 -12.36 -13.13
C PHE A 79 -9.83 -12.37 -11.80
N ILE A 80 -9.41 -13.24 -10.91
CA ILE A 80 -9.87 -13.31 -9.52
C ILE A 80 -8.78 -12.73 -8.65
N ILE A 81 -9.12 -11.68 -7.90
CA ILE A 81 -8.18 -10.95 -7.03
C ILE A 81 -8.69 -11.04 -5.60
N LEU A 82 -7.99 -11.79 -4.79
CA LEU A 82 -8.31 -12.01 -3.39
C LEU A 82 -7.22 -11.40 -2.52
N GLY A 83 -7.56 -10.97 -1.34
CA GLY A 83 -6.56 -10.50 -0.40
C GLY A 83 -7.07 -10.32 1.02
N ASP A 84 -6.12 -10.01 1.90
CA ASP A 84 -6.42 -9.67 3.29
C ASP A 84 -5.47 -8.58 3.79
N VAL A 85 -6.04 -7.51 4.34
CA VAL A 85 -5.28 -6.51 5.10
C VAL A 85 -5.01 -7.09 6.46
N GLN A 86 -3.83 -7.66 6.63
CA GLN A 86 -3.43 -8.40 7.83
C GLN A 86 -3.10 -7.49 9.01
N SER A 87 -2.49 -6.33 8.72
CA SER A 87 -2.14 -5.38 9.76
C SER A 87 -2.23 -3.94 9.27
N PHE A 88 -2.64 -3.06 10.17
CA PHE A 88 -2.53 -1.60 10.02
C PHE A 88 -2.16 -1.05 11.39
N SER A 89 -0.92 -0.60 11.55
CA SER A 89 -0.38 -0.18 12.84
C SER A 89 0.34 1.15 12.75
N ARG A 90 0.35 1.85 13.87
CA ARG A 90 1.13 3.07 14.08
C ARG A 90 2.29 2.75 15.01
N THR A 91 3.50 3.08 14.61
CA THR A 91 4.69 2.94 15.42
C THR A 91 5.28 4.32 15.70
N THR A 92 5.66 4.57 16.95
CA THR A 92 6.44 5.76 17.31
C THR A 92 7.86 5.53 16.85
N LYS A 93 8.37 6.35 15.95
CA LYS A 93 9.76 6.33 15.56
C LYS A 93 10.56 7.13 16.59
N ARG A 94 11.11 6.49 17.59
CA ARG A 94 12.32 6.99 18.20
C ARG A 94 13.42 6.77 17.16
N ASP A 95 14.14 7.81 16.82
CA ASP A 95 15.12 7.89 15.73
C ASP A 95 15.85 6.55 15.49
N PRO A 96 15.54 5.80 14.44
CA PRO A 96 16.27 4.58 14.19
C PRO A 96 17.54 4.97 13.46
N ARG A 97 18.64 4.85 14.11
CA ARG A 97 19.84 4.44 13.37
C ARG A 97 19.44 3.13 12.70
N PHE A 98 19.15 3.20 11.43
CA PHE A 98 18.76 2.07 10.60
C PHE A 98 19.96 1.13 10.56
N SER A 99 20.10 0.30 11.60
CA SER A 99 21.04 -0.81 11.61
C SER A 99 20.45 -1.84 10.65
N MET A 100 20.84 -1.74 9.40
CA MET A 100 20.75 -2.82 8.45
C MET A 100 21.78 -3.86 8.87
N GLY A 101 21.45 -4.60 9.93
CA GLY A 101 22.18 -5.77 10.33
C GLY A 101 22.00 -6.85 9.27
N MET A 102 22.86 -6.87 8.27
CA MET A 102 23.13 -8.08 7.47
C MET A 102 23.76 -9.09 8.41
N GLY A 103 22.93 -9.79 9.17
CA GLY A 103 23.36 -10.97 9.94
C GLY A 103 23.65 -12.10 8.96
N TYR A 104 24.90 -12.29 8.56
CA TYR A 104 25.37 -13.55 8.03
C TYR A 104 25.36 -14.57 9.16
N GLY A 105 24.21 -15.21 9.36
CA GLY A 105 24.09 -16.37 10.25
C GLY A 105 24.31 -17.64 9.44
N PHE A 106 25.49 -18.23 9.54
CA PHE A 106 25.73 -19.62 9.15
C PHE A 106 24.97 -20.53 10.10
N GLY A 107 23.92 -21.20 9.63
CA GLY A 107 23.20 -22.18 10.45
C GLY A 107 22.09 -22.88 9.69
N ARG A 108 22.35 -24.07 9.25
CA ARG A 108 21.51 -25.22 8.84
C ARG A 108 20.13 -24.97 8.23
N PRO A 109 19.85 -25.56 7.05
CA PRO A 109 18.54 -25.55 6.45
C PRO A 109 17.59 -26.44 7.25
N SER A 110 16.67 -25.85 7.99
CA SER A 110 15.51 -26.55 8.53
C SER A 110 14.33 -26.20 7.63
N PHE A 111 13.84 -27.20 6.91
CA PHE A 111 12.59 -27.12 6.18
C PHE A 111 11.46 -27.02 7.22
N GLY A 112 11.02 -25.82 7.50
CA GLY A 112 9.84 -25.53 8.29
C GLY A 112 9.18 -24.31 7.70
N PHE A 113 7.95 -24.46 7.21
CA PHE A 113 7.07 -23.34 6.89
C PHE A 113 6.78 -22.58 8.19
N GLY A 114 7.68 -21.73 8.61
CA GLY A 114 7.54 -20.83 9.73
C GLY A 114 7.63 -19.41 9.21
N TYR A 115 6.51 -18.69 9.21
CA TYR A 115 6.50 -17.25 9.01
C TYR A 115 7.24 -16.59 10.19
N SER A 116 8.54 -16.47 10.08
CA SER A 116 9.35 -15.72 11.04
C SER A 116 9.32 -14.26 10.64
N MET A 117 8.34 -13.54 11.16
CA MET A 117 8.35 -12.08 11.16
C MET A 117 9.38 -11.63 12.21
N PHE A 118 10.59 -11.35 11.77
CA PHE A 118 11.57 -10.67 12.59
C PHE A 118 11.21 -9.19 12.70
N PHE A 119 10.53 -8.84 13.78
CA PHE A 119 10.52 -7.47 14.27
C PHE A 119 11.64 -7.36 15.31
N PRO A 120 12.65 -6.53 15.11
CA PRO A 120 13.58 -6.21 16.17
C PRO A 120 12.93 -5.17 17.09
N PHE A 121 12.14 -5.63 18.05
CA PHE A 121 11.78 -4.82 19.20
C PHE A 121 12.86 -4.98 20.25
N GLY A 122 13.86 -4.14 20.22
CA GLY A 122 14.75 -3.89 21.34
C GLY A 122 14.08 -2.86 22.23
N TYR A 123 13.64 -3.28 23.42
CA TYR A 123 13.35 -2.35 24.52
C TYR A 123 14.68 -1.93 25.09
N ASP A 124 15.06 -0.67 24.93
CA ASP A 124 16.01 0.00 25.79
C ASP A 124 15.40 1.30 26.28
N ASP A 125 15.15 1.28 27.57
CA ASP A 125 14.67 2.35 28.42
C ASP A 125 15.87 3.26 28.73
N TYR A 126 15.91 4.47 28.20
CA TYR A 126 16.65 5.60 28.79
C TYR A 126 16.02 6.92 28.37
N ASP A 127 15.65 7.70 29.40
CA ASP A 127 15.23 9.08 29.37
C ASP A 127 16.25 9.97 28.65
N ASP A 128 15.79 10.87 27.78
CA ASP A 128 15.93 12.32 27.88
C ASP A 128 15.59 13.05 26.58
N ASP A 129 14.71 14.04 26.77
CA ASP A 129 14.68 15.37 26.19
C ASP A 129 14.52 15.56 24.66
N PHE A 130 13.42 16.25 24.31
CA PHE A 130 13.16 16.90 23.01
C PHE A 130 13.25 16.03 21.74
N SER A 131 12.82 14.79 21.79
CA SER A 131 12.60 14.03 20.56
C SER A 131 11.22 14.38 19.98
N THR A 132 11.20 15.06 18.87
CA THR A 132 10.02 15.15 17.99
C THR A 132 9.61 13.73 17.66
N ASN A 133 8.59 13.20 18.36
CA ASN A 133 8.07 11.86 18.10
C ASN A 133 7.54 11.81 16.68
N SER A 134 8.32 11.29 15.75
CA SER A 134 7.83 11.02 14.41
C SER A 134 7.10 9.66 14.42
N TYR A 135 5.90 9.65 13.89
CA TYR A 135 5.12 8.44 13.79
C TYR A 135 5.26 7.85 12.38
N ALA A 136 5.26 6.54 12.31
CA ALA A 136 5.18 5.82 11.04
C ALA A 136 3.95 4.92 11.05
N TYR A 137 3.25 4.87 9.93
CA TYR A 137 2.15 3.93 9.72
C TYR A 137 2.61 2.81 8.81
N TYR A 138 2.23 1.60 9.15
CA TYR A 138 2.52 0.38 8.40
C TYR A 138 1.24 -0.35 8.09
N MET A 139 1.14 -0.85 6.85
CA MET A 139 0.08 -1.76 6.43
C MET A 139 0.72 -2.97 5.75
N GLN A 140 0.24 -4.16 6.08
CA GLN A 140 0.61 -5.40 5.40
C GLN A 140 -0.63 -6.04 4.80
N VAL A 141 -0.50 -6.46 3.55
CA VAL A 141 -1.59 -7.03 2.78
C VAL A 141 -1.07 -8.26 2.03
N SER A 142 -1.74 -9.38 2.18
CA SER A 142 -1.54 -10.53 1.30
C SER A 142 -2.47 -10.41 0.09
N VAL A 143 -1.94 -10.70 -1.09
CA VAL A 143 -2.69 -10.63 -2.35
C VAL A 143 -2.46 -11.90 -3.14
N LEU A 144 -3.54 -12.45 -3.67
CA LEU A 144 -3.56 -13.58 -4.56
C LEU A 144 -4.30 -13.19 -5.83
N VAL A 145 -3.67 -13.41 -6.97
CA VAL A 145 -4.25 -13.18 -8.28
C VAL A 145 -4.29 -14.48 -9.06
N ARG A 146 -5.48 -14.84 -9.54
CA ARG A 146 -5.72 -16.03 -10.35
C ARG A 146 -6.35 -15.63 -11.68
N PRO A 147 -5.63 -15.73 -12.80
CA PRO A 147 -6.20 -15.63 -14.14
C PRO A 147 -7.13 -16.81 -14.43
N LYS A 148 -8.13 -16.60 -15.31
CA LYS A 148 -9.04 -17.66 -15.76
C LYS A 148 -8.31 -18.81 -16.47
N ASP A 149 -7.26 -18.46 -17.22
CA ASP A 149 -6.50 -19.40 -18.05
C ASP A 149 -5.33 -20.07 -17.30
N GLY A 150 -5.30 -19.96 -15.97
CA GLY A 150 -4.38 -20.68 -15.10
C GLY A 150 -3.24 -19.82 -14.54
N GLY A 151 -2.47 -20.40 -13.61
CA GLY A 151 -1.31 -19.76 -13.00
C GLY A 151 -1.65 -18.78 -11.87
N GLU A 152 -1.92 -19.30 -10.68
CA GLU A 152 -2.11 -18.49 -9.47
C GLU A 152 -0.79 -17.86 -9.03
N LYS A 153 -0.80 -16.58 -8.70
CA LYS A 153 0.34 -15.86 -8.13
C LYS A 153 -0.05 -15.16 -6.84
N ALA A 154 0.80 -15.26 -5.83
CA ALA A 154 0.61 -14.61 -4.55
C ALA A 154 1.80 -13.71 -4.21
N THR A 155 1.53 -12.61 -3.52
CA THR A 155 2.55 -11.68 -3.02
C THR A 155 2.07 -11.01 -1.74
N ASN A 156 3.01 -10.53 -0.93
CA ASN A 156 2.72 -9.65 0.18
C ASN A 156 3.12 -8.22 -0.18
N ILE A 157 2.23 -7.28 0.09
CA ILE A 157 2.45 -5.85 -0.10
C ILE A 157 2.63 -5.22 1.27
N SER A 158 3.74 -4.50 1.44
CA SER A 158 4.01 -3.69 2.63
C SER A 158 3.98 -2.22 2.24
N LEU A 159 3.13 -1.44 2.89
CA LEU A 159 3.05 0.00 2.71
C LEU A 159 3.53 0.69 3.99
N MET A 160 4.29 1.77 3.84
CA MET A 160 4.82 2.55 4.94
C MET A 160 4.70 4.03 4.64
N GLN A 161 4.16 4.78 5.59
CA GLN A 161 4.23 6.23 5.64
C GLN A 161 5.11 6.64 6.82
N ALA A 162 6.17 7.37 6.55
CA ALA A 162 7.06 7.93 7.57
C ALA A 162 7.02 9.46 7.51
N GLY A 163 7.24 10.10 8.64
CA GLY A 163 7.31 11.55 8.74
C GLY A 163 6.22 12.15 9.63
N ASN A 164 5.38 13.00 9.08
CA ASN A 164 4.42 13.80 9.85
C ASN A 164 3.42 12.98 10.66
N VAL A 165 2.98 13.57 11.79
CA VAL A 165 1.96 12.98 12.65
C VAL A 165 0.59 13.21 12.02
N TYR A 166 0.03 12.15 11.44
CA TYR A 166 -1.36 12.14 10.98
C TYR A 166 -2.24 11.32 11.93
N SER A 167 -3.55 11.59 11.93
CA SER A 167 -4.49 10.68 12.59
C SER A 167 -4.69 9.42 11.73
N PRO A 168 -5.04 8.26 12.34
CA PRO A 168 -5.36 7.05 11.58
C PRO A 168 -6.48 7.27 10.55
N SER A 169 -7.50 8.04 10.90
CA SER A 169 -8.62 8.36 10.02
C SER A 169 -8.22 9.22 8.83
N TYR A 170 -7.27 10.12 9.02
CA TYR A 170 -6.73 10.96 7.93
C TYR A 170 -5.86 10.16 6.97
N ILE A 171 -4.97 9.30 7.49
CA ILE A 171 -3.98 8.59 6.66
C ILE A 171 -4.55 7.37 5.94
N TRP A 172 -5.60 6.75 6.49
CA TRP A 172 -6.20 5.53 5.96
C TRP A 172 -6.65 5.61 4.49
N PRO A 173 -7.34 6.67 4.01
CA PRO A 173 -7.71 6.81 2.61
C PRO A 173 -6.52 6.76 1.66
N PHE A 174 -5.39 7.36 2.03
CA PHE A 174 -4.17 7.35 1.21
C PHE A 174 -3.54 5.96 1.13
N PHE A 175 -3.60 5.18 2.21
CA PHE A 175 -3.16 3.77 2.18
C PHE A 175 -4.04 2.93 1.26
N LYS A 176 -5.37 3.10 1.30
CA LYS A 176 -6.29 2.40 0.40
C LYS A 176 -6.02 2.73 -1.06
N GLU A 177 -5.89 4.00 -1.38
CA GLU A 177 -5.58 4.46 -2.73
C GLU A 177 -4.24 3.90 -3.22
N ARG A 178 -3.22 3.95 -2.38
CA ARG A 178 -1.89 3.45 -2.74
C ARG A 178 -1.86 1.94 -2.92
N LEU A 179 -2.59 1.20 -2.08
CA LEU A 179 -2.79 -0.23 -2.22
C LEU A 179 -3.49 -0.57 -3.54
N ALA A 180 -4.60 0.10 -3.84
CA ALA A 180 -5.36 -0.12 -5.06
C ALA A 180 -4.51 0.11 -6.32
N LYS A 181 -3.78 1.22 -6.37
CA LYS A 181 -2.84 1.52 -7.46
C LYS A 181 -1.74 0.46 -7.61
N GLN A 182 -1.22 -0.07 -6.48
CA GLN A 182 -0.21 -1.12 -6.51
C GLN A 182 -0.76 -2.42 -7.09
N ILE A 183 -1.98 -2.80 -6.72
CA ILE A 183 -2.62 -4.02 -7.22
C ILE A 183 -2.90 -3.90 -8.72
N VAL A 184 -3.46 -2.77 -9.16
CA VAL A 184 -3.68 -2.50 -10.60
C VAL A 184 -2.37 -2.49 -11.38
N GLY A 185 -1.29 -2.01 -10.76
CA GLY A 185 0.05 -1.99 -11.34
C GLY A 185 0.65 -3.37 -11.64
N PHE A 186 0.05 -4.46 -11.15
CA PHE A 186 0.43 -5.83 -11.56
C PHE A 186 0.00 -6.18 -12.98
N PHE A 187 -0.92 -5.40 -13.56
CA PHE A 187 -1.49 -5.60 -14.88
C PHE A 187 -0.95 -4.54 -15.82
N TYR A 188 -0.28 -4.94 -16.87
CA TYR A 188 0.22 -4.00 -17.88
C TYR A 188 -0.24 -4.39 -19.28
N ASN A 189 -0.51 -3.38 -20.08
CA ASN A 189 -0.90 -3.55 -21.47
C ASN A 189 0.33 -3.41 -22.37
N VAL A 190 0.60 -4.42 -23.20
CA VAL A 190 1.74 -4.41 -24.15
C VAL A 190 1.50 -3.41 -25.28
N SER A 191 0.26 -2.98 -25.52
CA SER A 191 -0.10 -2.07 -26.62
C SER A 191 0.30 -0.61 -26.41
N GLN A 192 0.94 -0.25 -25.31
CA GLN A 192 1.38 1.13 -25.00
C GLN A 192 2.88 1.39 -25.30
N ARG A 193 3.47 0.61 -26.21
CA ARG A 193 4.80 0.90 -26.73
C ARG A 193 4.75 1.48 -28.13
#